data_7c1c44c3eb374393546fc0fd3b1b6f49
#
_entry.id   7c1c44c3eb374393546fc0fd3b1b6f49
#
_cell.length_a   1.000
_cell.length_b   1.000
_cell.length_c   1.000
_cell.angle_alpha   90.00
_cell.angle_beta   90.00
_cell.angle_gamma   90.00
#
_symmetry.space_group_name_H-M   'P 1'
#
loop_
_entity.id
_entity.type
_entity.pdbx_description
1 polymer ?
#
loop_
_entity_poly.entity_id
_entity_poly.type
_entity_poly.pdbx_seq_one_letter_code
_entity_poly.pdbx_strand_id
1 'polypeptide(L)'
;VDLLVTMFDPIADKRSVADYSDWLVREILPMQDIPQIKYLAGVHPYGAPDYTDDVHAQVVAALDDPLCAGIGEIGLDYHMDYDDDIAPAPHNVQIDCMARQLELAVRRNVPVELHLRHEDSDGERTSHVDAYNVLREVGVPQAGCVLHCFGEDRATMERFVDLGCYIAYGGAATFKRNDDVREAFAATPLDRILFETDCPY
;
A
#
# COMPACT_ATOMS: atom_id res chain seq x y z
N VAL A 1 -14.19 -0.12 -15.93
CA VAL A 1 -13.15 0.52 -15.09
C VAL A 1 -12.59 1.68 -15.87
N ASP A 2 -12.56 2.89 -15.27
CA ASP A 2 -12.11 4.10 -15.93
C ASP A 2 -10.66 4.46 -15.60
N LEU A 3 -10.16 3.96 -14.45
CA LEU A 3 -8.80 4.17 -13.96
C LEU A 3 -8.26 2.88 -13.36
N LEU A 4 -7.03 2.54 -13.72
CA LEU A 4 -6.20 1.53 -13.04
C LEU A 4 -5.04 2.23 -12.34
N VAL A 5 -4.70 1.73 -11.16
CA VAL A 5 -3.51 2.14 -10.43
C VAL A 5 -2.61 0.91 -10.29
N THR A 6 -1.36 1.04 -10.68
CA THR A 6 -0.31 0.02 -10.52
C THR A 6 0.78 0.53 -9.60
N MET A 7 1.73 -0.32 -9.24
CA MET A 7 2.81 0.00 -8.32
C MET A 7 4.15 0.13 -9.04
N PHE A 8 5.01 0.99 -8.52
CA PHE A 8 6.41 1.10 -8.88
C PHE A 8 7.25 1.06 -7.60
N ASP A 9 8.07 0.03 -7.46
CA ASP A 9 9.05 -0.09 -6.39
C ASP A 9 10.46 -0.04 -7.00
N PRO A 10 11.26 1.02 -6.74
CA PRO A 10 12.59 1.16 -7.33
C PRO A 10 13.55 0.01 -6.96
N ILE A 11 13.30 -0.69 -5.84
CA ILE A 11 14.12 -1.85 -5.41
C ILE A 11 13.66 -3.12 -6.14
N ALA A 12 12.36 -3.41 -6.10
CA ALA A 12 11.79 -4.60 -6.71
C ALA A 12 11.87 -4.56 -8.24
N ASP A 13 11.50 -3.44 -8.85
CA ASP A 13 11.52 -3.26 -10.32
C ASP A 13 12.91 -3.14 -10.91
N LYS A 14 13.91 -2.73 -10.11
CA LYS A 14 15.30 -2.51 -10.56
C LYS A 14 15.40 -1.58 -11.77
N ARG A 15 14.52 -0.58 -11.82
CA ARG A 15 14.41 0.42 -12.90
C ARG A 15 14.46 1.82 -12.30
N SER A 16 14.80 2.81 -13.11
CA SER A 16 14.58 4.20 -12.75
C SER A 16 13.12 4.59 -12.95
N VAL A 17 12.68 5.66 -12.29
CA VAL A 17 11.36 6.25 -12.51
C VAL A 17 11.15 6.59 -13.99
N ALA A 18 12.16 7.17 -14.64
CA ALA A 18 12.09 7.55 -16.05
C ALA A 18 11.89 6.32 -16.96
N ASP A 19 12.61 5.24 -16.71
CA ASP A 19 12.47 4.01 -17.48
C ASP A 19 11.09 3.36 -17.28
N TYR A 20 10.56 3.43 -16.06
CA TYR A 20 9.23 2.90 -15.75
C TYR A 20 8.13 3.73 -16.42
N SER A 21 8.19 5.04 -16.31
CA SER A 21 7.24 5.96 -16.96
C SER A 21 7.30 5.84 -18.49
N ASP A 22 8.50 5.80 -19.06
CA ASP A 22 8.72 5.57 -20.49
C ASP A 22 8.12 4.24 -20.97
N TRP A 23 8.26 3.18 -20.19
CA TRP A 23 7.66 1.88 -20.49
C TRP A 23 6.12 1.98 -20.49
N LEU A 24 5.52 2.59 -19.48
CA LEU A 24 4.07 2.80 -19.44
C LEU A 24 3.58 3.56 -20.68
N VAL A 25 4.26 4.64 -21.05
CA VAL A 25 3.89 5.49 -22.20
C VAL A 25 4.03 4.76 -23.52
N ARG A 26 5.07 3.95 -23.69
CA ARG A 26 5.37 3.31 -24.99
C ARG A 26 4.66 1.99 -25.19
N GLU A 27 4.53 1.19 -24.13
CA GLU A 27 4.07 -0.20 -24.26
C GLU A 27 2.62 -0.38 -23.79
N ILE A 28 2.20 0.37 -22.77
CA ILE A 28 0.89 0.15 -22.14
C ILE A 28 -0.15 1.13 -22.65
N LEU A 29 0.10 2.44 -22.56
CA LEU A 29 -0.89 3.46 -22.94
C LEU A 29 -1.35 3.40 -24.42
N PRO A 30 -0.57 2.89 -25.40
CA PRO A 30 -1.04 2.73 -26.77
C PRO A 30 -1.97 1.51 -26.99
N MET A 31 -2.12 0.62 -26.00
CA MET A 31 -3.04 -0.54 -26.13
C MET A 31 -4.49 -0.04 -26.28
N GLN A 32 -5.27 -0.77 -27.07
CA GLN A 32 -6.69 -0.41 -27.29
C GLN A 32 -7.54 -0.84 -26.09
N ASP A 33 -8.59 -0.08 -25.83
CA ASP A 33 -9.61 -0.38 -24.82
C ASP A 33 -9.08 -0.53 -23.38
N ILE A 34 -7.96 0.11 -23.04
CA ILE A 34 -7.47 0.18 -21.68
C ILE A 34 -8.00 1.41 -20.94
N PRO A 35 -8.24 1.31 -19.62
CA PRO A 35 -8.54 2.47 -18.79
C PRO A 35 -7.35 3.44 -18.68
N GLN A 36 -7.57 4.61 -18.10
CA GLN A 36 -6.44 5.45 -17.70
C GLN A 36 -5.56 4.67 -16.70
N ILE A 37 -4.24 4.81 -16.87
CA ILE A 37 -3.28 4.17 -15.95
C ILE A 37 -2.52 5.25 -15.20
N LYS A 38 -2.42 5.06 -13.90
CA LYS A 38 -1.54 5.77 -12.98
C LYS A 38 -0.72 4.75 -12.20
N TYR A 39 0.33 5.20 -11.53
CA TYR A 39 1.06 4.37 -10.59
C TYR A 39 1.24 5.07 -9.25
N LEU A 40 1.45 4.29 -8.21
CA LEU A 40 1.99 4.74 -6.94
C LEU A 40 3.47 4.37 -6.88
N ALA A 41 4.28 5.20 -6.27
CA ALA A 41 5.70 4.95 -6.10
C ALA A 41 6.03 4.75 -4.62
N GLY A 42 6.63 3.62 -4.28
CA GLY A 42 7.00 3.33 -2.90
C GLY A 42 7.94 2.15 -2.80
N VAL A 43 8.37 1.86 -1.60
CA VAL A 43 9.16 0.67 -1.29
C VAL A 43 8.36 -0.21 -0.34
N HIS A 44 8.03 -1.40 -0.83
CA HIS A 44 7.33 -2.45 -0.09
C HIS A 44 8.15 -2.87 1.16
N PRO A 45 7.51 -3.35 2.23
CA PRO A 45 8.19 -3.82 3.44
C PRO A 45 9.36 -4.78 3.21
N TYR A 46 9.32 -5.61 2.18
CA TYR A 46 10.43 -6.50 1.82
C TYR A 46 11.69 -5.75 1.41
N GLY A 47 11.56 -4.59 0.79
CA GLY A 47 12.67 -3.71 0.42
C GLY A 47 13.15 -2.78 1.53
N ALA A 48 12.51 -2.78 2.70
CA ALA A 48 12.83 -1.84 3.77
C ALA A 48 14.32 -1.82 4.20
N PRO A 49 15.04 -2.95 4.25
CA PRO A 49 16.48 -2.95 4.57
C PRO A 49 17.35 -2.17 3.57
N ASP A 50 16.90 -2.06 2.33
CA ASP A 50 17.62 -1.42 1.23
C ASP A 50 17.11 0.01 0.94
N TYR A 51 16.21 0.54 1.78
CA TYR A 51 15.65 1.89 1.65
C TYR A 51 16.67 2.97 2.04
N THR A 52 17.61 3.26 1.13
CA THR A 52 18.64 4.28 1.27
C THR A 52 18.13 5.69 0.93
N ASP A 53 18.95 6.71 1.18
CA ASP A 53 18.64 8.09 0.76
C ASP A 53 18.54 8.21 -0.77
N ASP A 54 19.31 7.44 -1.53
CA ASP A 54 19.24 7.41 -2.99
C ASP A 54 17.91 6.80 -3.47
N VAL A 55 17.43 5.75 -2.81
CA VAL A 55 16.11 5.16 -3.11
C VAL A 55 14.99 6.12 -2.71
N HIS A 56 15.10 6.77 -1.55
CA HIS A 56 14.16 7.82 -1.15
C HIS A 56 14.09 8.95 -2.20
N ALA A 57 15.22 9.37 -2.73
CA ALA A 57 15.28 10.41 -3.77
C ALA A 57 14.56 9.96 -5.06
N GLN A 58 14.58 8.67 -5.40
CA GLN A 58 13.81 8.13 -6.53
C GLN A 58 12.30 8.20 -6.28
N VAL A 59 11.82 7.84 -5.07
CA VAL A 59 10.40 8.00 -4.71
C VAL A 59 9.99 9.47 -4.76
N VAL A 60 10.84 10.39 -4.27
CA VAL A 60 10.58 11.85 -4.37
C VAL A 60 10.47 12.28 -5.84
N ALA A 61 11.38 11.83 -6.70
CA ALA A 61 11.37 12.16 -8.12
C ALA A 61 10.15 11.61 -8.85
N ALA A 62 9.66 10.42 -8.44
CA ALA A 62 8.44 9.84 -9.01
C ALA A 62 7.23 10.75 -8.84
N LEU A 63 7.11 11.46 -7.72
CA LEU A 63 5.99 12.37 -7.46
C LEU A 63 5.94 13.59 -8.41
N ASP A 64 7.00 13.86 -9.15
CA ASP A 64 7.03 14.90 -10.16
C ASP A 64 6.61 14.37 -11.56
N ASP A 65 6.42 13.04 -11.70
CA ASP A 65 5.89 12.42 -12.92
C ASP A 65 4.36 12.57 -12.97
N PRO A 66 3.79 13.10 -14.08
CA PRO A 66 2.33 13.22 -14.22
C PRO A 66 1.56 11.89 -14.12
N LEU A 67 2.19 10.74 -14.36
CA LEU A 67 1.56 9.43 -14.22
C LEU A 67 1.57 8.91 -12.77
N CYS A 68 2.41 9.45 -11.91
CA CYS A 68 2.42 9.10 -10.49
C CYS A 68 1.22 9.74 -9.77
N ALA A 69 0.43 8.91 -9.10
CA ALA A 69 -0.74 9.36 -8.35
C ALA A 69 -0.47 9.57 -6.85
N GLY A 70 0.59 8.98 -6.30
CA GLY A 70 0.88 9.05 -4.87
C GLY A 70 1.99 8.10 -4.45
N ILE A 71 2.01 7.75 -3.17
CA ILE A 71 2.99 6.85 -2.58
C ILE A 71 2.34 5.51 -2.25
N GLY A 72 3.00 4.44 -2.65
CA GLY A 72 2.58 3.04 -2.41
C GLY A 72 3.36 2.10 -3.35
N GLU A 73 3.42 0.87 -2.98
CA GLU A 73 2.89 0.21 -1.79
C GLU A 73 3.91 0.33 -0.65
N ILE A 74 3.51 0.88 0.49
CA ILE A 74 4.36 1.00 1.68
C ILE A 74 3.66 0.33 2.87
N GLY A 75 4.37 0.05 3.94
CA GLY A 75 3.71 -0.49 5.12
C GLY A 75 4.55 -1.47 5.91
N LEU A 76 3.87 -2.50 6.47
CA LEU A 76 4.46 -3.48 7.37
C LEU A 76 4.01 -4.90 6.99
N ASP A 77 4.96 -5.77 6.68
CA ASP A 77 4.74 -7.19 6.47
C ASP A 77 5.58 -7.99 7.46
N TYR A 78 4.92 -8.56 8.46
CA TYR A 78 5.56 -9.36 9.50
C TYR A 78 5.42 -10.87 9.26
N HIS A 79 4.78 -11.22 8.16
CA HIS A 79 4.55 -12.62 7.81
C HIS A 79 5.81 -13.25 7.20
N MET A 80 6.11 -14.49 7.59
CA MET A 80 7.08 -15.32 6.90
C MET A 80 6.43 -15.90 5.65
N ASP A 81 6.91 -15.52 4.48
CA ASP A 81 6.48 -16.15 3.24
C ASP A 81 7.20 -17.49 3.06
N TYR A 82 6.49 -18.57 3.37
CA TYR A 82 7.04 -19.93 3.30
C TYR A 82 7.09 -20.49 1.88
N ASP A 83 6.33 -19.91 0.95
CA ASP A 83 6.28 -20.37 -0.43
C ASP A 83 7.51 -19.86 -1.22
N ASP A 84 7.90 -18.62 -0.98
CA ASP A 84 9.06 -17.97 -1.61
C ASP A 84 10.30 -17.92 -0.70
N ASP A 85 10.24 -18.49 0.53
CA ASP A 85 11.31 -18.48 1.54
C ASP A 85 11.79 -17.05 1.88
N ILE A 86 10.85 -16.11 1.96
CA ILE A 86 11.13 -14.71 2.29
C ILE A 86 10.83 -14.45 3.76
N ALA A 87 11.89 -14.21 4.54
CA ALA A 87 11.76 -13.79 5.93
C ALA A 87 11.45 -12.29 6.01
N PRO A 88 10.55 -11.86 6.93
CA PRO A 88 10.28 -10.45 7.12
C PRO A 88 11.54 -9.71 7.60
N ALA A 89 11.73 -8.49 7.13
CA ALA A 89 12.74 -7.60 7.69
C ALA A 89 12.41 -7.27 9.16
N PRO A 90 13.39 -6.90 9.99
CA PRO A 90 13.14 -6.51 11.38
C PRO A 90 12.04 -5.43 11.48
N HIS A 91 11.10 -5.58 12.40
CA HIS A 91 9.94 -4.69 12.54
C HIS A 91 10.34 -3.20 12.61
N ASN A 92 11.36 -2.86 13.40
CA ASN A 92 11.84 -1.48 13.51
C ASN A 92 12.35 -0.92 12.17
N VAL A 93 12.96 -1.74 11.32
CA VAL A 93 13.43 -1.32 9.99
C VAL A 93 12.25 -1.03 9.06
N GLN A 94 11.24 -1.88 9.10
CA GLN A 94 10.01 -1.67 8.33
C GLN A 94 9.26 -0.43 8.82
N ILE A 95 9.14 -0.23 10.15
CA ILE A 95 8.50 0.94 10.77
C ILE A 95 9.19 2.24 10.33
N ASP A 96 10.53 2.29 10.40
CA ASP A 96 11.31 3.45 9.98
C ASP A 96 11.13 3.75 8.48
N CYS A 97 11.14 2.71 7.64
CA CYS A 97 10.91 2.83 6.20
C CYS A 97 9.50 3.37 5.89
N MET A 98 8.48 2.79 6.51
CA MET A 98 7.09 3.25 6.38
C MET A 98 6.95 4.71 6.84
N ALA A 99 7.47 5.05 8.00
CA ALA A 99 7.37 6.40 8.56
C ALA A 99 7.99 7.45 7.63
N ARG A 100 9.20 7.22 7.10
CA ARG A 100 9.87 8.13 6.15
C ARG A 100 9.07 8.36 4.87
N GLN A 101 8.44 7.34 4.35
CA GLN A 101 7.61 7.43 3.14
C GLN A 101 6.27 8.11 3.43
N LEU A 102 5.66 7.80 4.57
CA LEU A 102 4.44 8.47 5.03
C LEU A 102 4.66 9.96 5.29
N GLU A 103 5.78 10.35 5.92
CA GLU A 103 6.17 11.75 6.08
C GLU A 103 6.26 12.49 4.74
N LEU A 104 6.79 11.84 3.70
CA LEU A 104 6.82 12.39 2.36
C LEU A 104 5.41 12.59 1.81
N ALA A 105 4.52 11.59 1.96
CA ALA A 105 3.13 11.68 1.53
C ALA A 105 2.39 12.84 2.21
N VAL A 106 2.57 12.99 3.53
CA VAL A 106 1.97 14.09 4.30
C VAL A 106 2.51 15.45 3.83
N ARG A 107 3.83 15.60 3.69
CA ARG A 107 4.45 16.86 3.24
C ARG A 107 4.03 17.28 1.83
N ARG A 108 3.89 16.32 0.91
CA ARG A 108 3.49 16.57 -0.49
C ARG A 108 1.97 16.61 -0.65
N ASN A 109 1.24 16.19 0.38
CA ASN A 109 -0.21 15.98 0.37
C ASN A 109 -0.67 15.13 -0.82
N VAL A 110 -0.08 13.96 -0.97
CA VAL A 110 -0.43 12.95 -1.97
C VAL A 110 -1.05 11.73 -1.28
N PRO A 111 -1.91 10.96 -1.95
CA PRO A 111 -2.49 9.76 -1.36
C PRO A 111 -1.42 8.71 -1.07
N VAL A 112 -1.70 7.86 -0.11
CA VAL A 112 -0.84 6.73 0.26
C VAL A 112 -1.64 5.43 0.30
N GLU A 113 -1.02 4.34 -0.16
CA GLU A 113 -1.53 2.99 -0.07
C GLU A 113 -0.65 2.15 0.85
N LEU A 114 -1.29 1.46 1.79
CA LEU A 114 -0.65 0.69 2.86
C LEU A 114 -0.85 -0.79 2.67
N HIS A 115 0.26 -1.53 2.64
CA HIS A 115 0.33 -2.97 2.82
C HIS A 115 0.48 -3.31 4.30
N LEU A 116 -0.44 -4.07 4.86
CA LEU A 116 -0.36 -4.51 6.26
C LEU A 116 -0.64 -6.01 6.36
N ARG A 117 0.37 -6.79 6.77
CA ARG A 117 0.24 -8.22 6.96
C ARG A 117 0.93 -8.64 8.26
N HIS A 118 0.20 -9.29 9.14
CA HIS A 118 0.74 -9.87 10.38
C HIS A 118 1.06 -11.35 10.18
N GLU A 119 1.85 -11.94 11.09
CA GLU A 119 2.08 -13.37 11.10
C GLU A 119 0.77 -14.10 11.49
N ASP A 120 0.46 -15.21 10.83
CA ASP A 120 -0.81 -15.96 11.02
C ASP A 120 -1.05 -16.36 12.48
N SER A 121 0.02 -16.60 13.24
CA SER A 121 -0.03 -16.92 14.67
C SER A 121 -0.19 -15.71 15.59
N ASP A 122 -0.07 -14.49 15.06
CA ASP A 122 -0.15 -13.24 15.82
C ASP A 122 -1.59 -12.77 16.02
N GLY A 123 -2.21 -13.22 17.09
CA GLY A 123 -3.57 -12.79 17.47
C GLY A 123 -3.72 -11.31 17.83
N GLU A 124 -2.60 -10.61 18.09
CA GLU A 124 -2.58 -9.18 18.41
C GLU A 124 -2.53 -8.29 17.15
N ARG A 125 -2.26 -8.87 15.98
CA ARG A 125 -2.11 -8.15 14.71
C ARG A 125 -1.08 -7.02 14.82
N THR A 126 0.12 -7.35 15.28
CA THR A 126 1.17 -6.38 15.65
C THR A 126 1.48 -5.41 14.51
N SER A 127 1.51 -5.86 13.23
CA SER A 127 1.74 -4.98 12.09
C SER A 127 0.66 -3.87 11.98
N HIS A 128 -0.60 -4.20 12.21
CA HIS A 128 -1.69 -3.21 12.20
C HIS A 128 -1.61 -2.26 13.40
N VAL A 129 -1.22 -2.77 14.57
CA VAL A 129 -1.02 -1.92 15.77
C VAL A 129 0.11 -0.93 15.54
N ASP A 130 1.24 -1.39 15.00
CA ASP A 130 2.40 -0.54 14.72
C ASP A 130 2.10 0.48 13.63
N ALA A 131 1.46 0.07 12.53
CA ALA A 131 1.03 0.99 11.47
C ALA A 131 0.05 2.05 11.99
N TYR A 132 -0.89 1.67 12.83
CA TYR A 132 -1.80 2.62 13.47
C TYR A 132 -1.04 3.66 14.32
N ASN A 133 -0.03 3.24 15.06
CA ASN A 133 0.82 4.14 15.85
C ASN A 133 1.63 5.07 14.96
N VAL A 134 2.21 4.58 13.86
CA VAL A 134 2.93 5.41 12.87
C VAL A 134 2.00 6.46 12.26
N LEU A 135 0.79 6.08 11.85
CA LEU A 135 -0.21 7.01 11.32
C LEU A 135 -0.62 8.09 12.34
N ARG A 136 -0.70 7.74 13.60
CA ARG A 136 -1.00 8.72 14.66
C ARG A 136 0.13 9.68 14.94
N GLU A 137 1.37 9.23 14.82
CA GLU A 137 2.55 10.04 15.07
C GLU A 137 2.87 10.96 13.89
N VAL A 138 2.88 10.42 12.68
CA VAL A 138 3.25 11.14 11.44
C VAL A 138 2.06 11.93 10.89
N GLY A 139 0.85 11.39 11.02
CA GLY A 139 -0.38 11.92 10.43
C GLY A 139 -0.84 11.16 9.20
N VAL A 140 -2.09 11.39 8.82
CA VAL A 140 -2.71 10.86 7.59
C VAL A 140 -2.75 11.99 6.56
N PRO A 141 -2.26 11.79 5.32
CA PRO A 141 -2.32 12.83 4.29
C PRO A 141 -3.79 13.17 3.97
N GLN A 142 -4.11 14.45 3.79
CA GLN A 142 -5.48 14.88 3.45
C GLN A 142 -5.94 14.34 2.10
N ALA A 143 -5.00 14.05 1.19
CA ALA A 143 -5.27 13.43 -0.10
C ALA A 143 -5.82 12.00 0.00
N GLY A 144 -5.64 11.34 1.15
CA GLY A 144 -6.16 10.01 1.45
C GLY A 144 -5.09 9.00 1.87
N CYS A 145 -5.54 8.00 2.61
CA CYS A 145 -4.74 6.83 3.00
C CYS A 145 -5.62 5.59 2.80
N VAL A 146 -5.12 4.60 2.10
CA VAL A 146 -5.85 3.36 1.79
C VAL A 146 -5.15 2.19 2.45
N LEU A 147 -5.90 1.36 3.18
CA LEU A 147 -5.46 0.02 3.52
C LEU A 147 -5.88 -0.90 2.37
N HIS A 148 -4.90 -1.39 1.62
CA HIS A 148 -5.19 -2.31 0.52
C HIS A 148 -5.33 -3.76 1.02
N CYS A 149 -5.96 -4.60 0.22
CA CYS A 149 -6.16 -6.03 0.45
C CYS A 149 -6.66 -6.37 1.86
N PHE A 150 -7.63 -5.55 2.37
CA PHE A 150 -8.06 -5.63 3.76
C PHE A 150 -8.66 -6.99 4.09
N GLY A 151 -8.02 -7.68 5.02
CA GLY A 151 -8.36 -9.05 5.43
C GLY A 151 -8.74 -9.19 6.91
N GLU A 152 -8.98 -8.07 7.64
CA GLU A 152 -9.11 -8.06 9.08
C GLU A 152 -10.57 -7.97 9.56
N ASP A 153 -10.71 -7.97 10.89
CA ASP A 153 -12.00 -7.84 11.56
C ASP A 153 -12.54 -6.40 11.58
N ARG A 154 -13.80 -6.28 11.99
CA ARG A 154 -14.50 -5.01 12.10
C ARG A 154 -13.81 -4.03 13.05
N ALA A 155 -13.29 -4.49 14.20
CA ALA A 155 -12.68 -3.60 15.17
C ALA A 155 -11.39 -2.95 14.61
N THR A 156 -10.60 -3.72 13.87
CA THR A 156 -9.43 -3.20 13.14
C THR A 156 -9.86 -2.18 12.08
N MET A 157 -10.86 -2.50 11.28
CA MET A 157 -11.40 -1.59 10.26
C MET A 157 -11.84 -0.25 10.89
N GLU A 158 -12.67 -0.29 11.94
CA GLU A 158 -13.18 0.92 12.61
C GLU A 158 -12.05 1.83 13.11
N ARG A 159 -10.98 1.27 13.67
CA ARG A 159 -9.80 2.05 14.13
C ARG A 159 -9.14 2.85 13.01
N PHE A 160 -8.99 2.28 11.81
CA PHE A 160 -8.37 2.99 10.68
C PHE A 160 -9.34 3.97 10.02
N VAL A 161 -10.62 3.63 9.94
CA VAL A 161 -11.66 4.55 9.46
C VAL A 161 -11.75 5.79 10.35
N ASP A 162 -11.63 5.64 11.67
CA ASP A 162 -11.61 6.75 12.63
C ASP A 162 -10.40 7.69 12.44
N LEU A 163 -9.28 7.18 11.90
CA LEU A 163 -8.14 8.00 11.47
C LEU A 163 -8.38 8.69 10.12
N GLY A 164 -9.47 8.36 9.42
CA GLY A 164 -9.81 8.91 8.10
C GLY A 164 -9.32 8.06 6.93
N CYS A 165 -8.86 6.83 7.17
CA CYS A 165 -8.44 5.92 6.12
C CYS A 165 -9.62 5.38 5.30
N TYR A 166 -9.32 4.96 4.08
CA TYR A 166 -10.18 4.16 3.22
C TYR A 166 -9.79 2.68 3.35
N ILE A 167 -10.74 1.81 3.11
CA ILE A 167 -10.55 0.36 3.18
C ILE A 167 -10.82 -0.23 1.79
N ALA A 168 -9.81 -0.87 1.20
CA ALA A 168 -9.94 -1.54 -0.07
C ALA A 168 -10.20 -3.04 0.14
N TYR A 169 -11.26 -3.54 -0.48
CA TYR A 169 -11.69 -4.92 -0.40
C TYR A 169 -11.51 -5.61 -1.74
N GLY A 170 -10.74 -6.70 -1.73
CA GLY A 170 -10.50 -7.57 -2.87
C GLY A 170 -11.21 -8.91 -2.79
N GLY A 171 -10.67 -9.90 -3.50
CA GLY A 171 -11.21 -11.25 -3.58
C GLY A 171 -11.35 -11.97 -2.24
N ALA A 172 -10.53 -11.64 -1.25
CA ALA A 172 -10.55 -12.24 0.09
C ALA A 172 -11.91 -12.12 0.78
N ALA A 173 -12.64 -11.03 0.56
CA ALA A 173 -13.99 -10.81 1.11
C ALA A 173 -15.02 -11.84 0.61
N THR A 174 -14.75 -12.52 -0.51
CA THR A 174 -15.64 -13.53 -1.10
C THR A 174 -15.40 -14.95 -0.56
N PHE A 175 -14.32 -15.18 0.17
CA PHE A 175 -13.99 -16.51 0.68
C PHE A 175 -14.94 -16.93 1.80
N LYS A 176 -15.45 -18.15 1.74
CA LYS A 176 -16.43 -18.68 2.72
C LYS A 176 -15.96 -18.60 4.17
N ARG A 177 -14.66 -18.76 4.41
CA ARG A 177 -14.04 -18.75 5.75
C ARG A 177 -13.84 -17.34 6.35
N ASN A 178 -14.02 -16.28 5.55
CA ASN A 178 -13.70 -14.90 5.95
C ASN A 178 -14.98 -14.16 6.40
N ASP A 179 -15.69 -14.71 7.40
CA ASP A 179 -16.90 -14.08 7.96
C ASP A 179 -16.57 -12.71 8.59
N ASP A 180 -15.43 -12.61 9.27
CA ASP A 180 -14.97 -11.38 9.94
C ASP A 180 -14.75 -10.23 8.94
N VAL A 181 -14.14 -10.55 7.78
CA VAL A 181 -13.93 -9.57 6.69
C VAL A 181 -15.28 -9.11 6.12
N ARG A 182 -16.26 -10.01 5.97
CA ARG A 182 -17.61 -9.64 5.50
C ARG A 182 -18.35 -8.79 6.52
N GLU A 183 -18.16 -9.04 7.81
CA GLU A 183 -18.71 -8.19 8.86
C GLU A 183 -18.07 -6.79 8.82
N ALA A 184 -16.75 -6.72 8.68
CA ALA A 184 -16.02 -5.46 8.51
C ALA A 184 -16.55 -4.70 7.27
N PHE A 185 -16.64 -5.38 6.13
CA PHE A 185 -17.17 -4.80 4.89
C PHE A 185 -18.57 -4.21 5.06
N ALA A 186 -19.48 -4.98 5.69
CA ALA A 186 -20.86 -4.54 5.90
C ALA A 186 -20.98 -3.34 6.87
N ALA A 187 -19.99 -3.16 7.75
CA ALA A 187 -19.95 -2.07 8.73
C ALA A 187 -19.17 -0.84 8.21
N THR A 188 -18.36 -0.98 7.17
CA THR A 188 -17.57 0.13 6.63
C THR A 188 -18.49 1.18 5.99
N PRO A 189 -18.32 2.48 6.31
CA PRO A 189 -19.07 3.54 5.66
C PRO A 189 -18.87 3.54 4.13
N LEU A 190 -19.94 3.74 3.36
CA LEU A 190 -19.90 3.64 1.89
C LEU A 190 -18.90 4.62 1.24
N ASP A 191 -18.68 5.77 1.86
CA ASP A 191 -17.71 6.77 1.42
C ASP A 191 -16.25 6.43 1.82
N ARG A 192 -16.04 5.28 2.45
CA ARG A 192 -14.73 4.78 2.89
C ARG A 192 -14.37 3.44 2.25
N ILE A 193 -15.22 2.91 1.36
CA ILE A 193 -14.98 1.64 0.66
C ILE A 193 -14.32 1.91 -0.69
N LEU A 194 -13.28 1.13 -0.98
CA LEU A 194 -12.70 0.97 -2.31
C LEU A 194 -12.73 -0.52 -2.70
N PHE A 195 -12.60 -0.79 -3.99
CA PHE A 195 -12.50 -2.14 -4.53
C PHE A 195 -11.23 -2.29 -5.34
N GLU A 196 -10.63 -3.45 -5.24
CA GLU A 196 -9.38 -3.77 -5.91
C GLU A 196 -9.35 -5.23 -6.38
N THR A 197 -8.31 -5.60 -7.09
CA THR A 197 -8.09 -6.98 -7.54
C THR A 197 -6.85 -7.62 -6.94
N ASP A 198 -5.86 -6.81 -6.57
CA ASP A 198 -4.51 -7.24 -6.17
C ASP A 198 -3.88 -8.15 -7.25
N CYS A 199 -4.18 -7.86 -8.50
CA CYS A 199 -3.72 -8.66 -9.64
C CYS A 199 -2.21 -8.40 -9.87
N PRO A 200 -1.39 -9.46 -10.08
CA PRO A 200 -1.75 -10.84 -10.49
C PRO A 200 -1.90 -11.88 -9.37
N TYR A 201 -2.00 -11.50 -8.11
CA TYR A 201 -2.08 -12.39 -6.94
C TYR A 201 -3.49 -12.85 -6.61
#